data_36742887e0bba26110980d5cf47abbdd
#
_entry.id   36742887e0bba26110980d5cf47abbdd
#
_cell.length_a   1.000
_cell.length_b   1.000
_cell.length_c   1.000
_cell.angle_alpha   90.00
_cell.angle_beta   90.00
_cell.angle_gamma   90.00
#
_symmetry.space_group_name_H-M   'P 1'
#
loop_
_entity.id
_entity.type
_entity.pdbx_description
1 polymer ?
#
loop_
_entity_poly.entity_id
_entity_poly.type
_entity_poly.pdbx_seq_one_letter_code
_entity_poly.pdbx_strand_id
1 'polypeptide(L)'
;IEQKTTSKNPRSTVATVTEIYDYLRVLYARIGRPHCYNCGKPITSQTVTQIVDQVLALPAGTRIQVLAPVVRGRKGEYRQIFIQMRKEGFVRVRVNGKLRDLDEPIELDKNKKHTIEVVVDRLVVTPDLPRRLADSLETALKLADGIVTINLPEAEKDLTFSERMACIECGVSYPEISPRIFSFNNPHGACPACDGLGTKVDGPMTGLDSSLRQLGEEFFGASLGSLDRRYKDTQSSRVREEIETYVERLVSIRPCPECEGARLRKESLAIRVGGLNIAELTRKSVKDAAAFFAALSASAPGGAALG
;
A
#
# COMPACT_ATOMS: atom_id res chain seq x y z
N ILE A 1 43.98 -15.18 -7.92
CA ILE A 1 42.54 -15.19 -7.57
C ILE A 1 42.02 -13.83 -8.03
N GLU A 2 41.41 -13.77 -9.21
CA GLU A 2 40.76 -12.56 -9.68
C GLU A 2 39.59 -12.25 -8.74
N GLN A 3 39.68 -11.15 -8.01
CA GLN A 3 38.51 -10.56 -7.35
C GLN A 3 37.61 -10.03 -8.47
N LYS A 4 36.45 -10.62 -8.66
CA LYS A 4 35.40 -10.04 -9.51
C LYS A 4 35.17 -8.60 -9.04
N THR A 5 35.52 -7.64 -9.90
CA THR A 5 35.21 -6.24 -9.70
C THR A 5 33.72 -6.15 -9.47
N THR A 6 33.30 -5.60 -8.30
CA THR A 6 31.91 -5.40 -7.96
C THR A 6 31.26 -4.60 -9.08
N SER A 7 30.21 -5.18 -9.69
CA SER A 7 29.42 -4.51 -10.71
C SER A 7 28.98 -3.15 -10.17
N LYS A 8 29.32 -2.04 -10.84
CA LYS A 8 28.89 -0.67 -10.49
C LYS A 8 27.38 -0.44 -10.72
N ASN A 9 26.59 -1.52 -10.81
CA ASN A 9 25.14 -1.40 -10.97
C ASN A 9 24.49 -0.92 -9.65
N PRO A 10 23.91 0.29 -9.61
CA PRO A 10 23.32 0.87 -8.40
C PRO A 10 22.13 0.05 -7.84
N ARG A 11 21.62 -0.90 -8.62
CA ARG A 11 20.57 -1.83 -8.19
C ARG A 11 21.08 -3.11 -7.55
N SER A 12 22.37 -3.40 -7.61
CA SER A 12 22.96 -4.58 -6.98
C SER A 12 23.13 -4.39 -5.48
N THR A 13 22.66 -5.35 -4.70
CA THR A 13 22.86 -5.45 -3.25
C THR A 13 23.34 -6.85 -2.92
N VAL A 14 23.92 -7.07 -1.74
CA VAL A 14 24.34 -8.41 -1.29
C VAL A 14 23.15 -9.39 -1.39
N ALA A 15 21.98 -8.99 -0.95
CA ALA A 15 20.79 -9.82 -0.99
C ALA A 15 20.32 -10.20 -2.41
N THR A 16 20.55 -9.33 -3.42
CA THR A 16 20.22 -9.63 -4.81
C THR A 16 21.28 -10.48 -5.50
N VAL A 17 22.56 -10.29 -5.15
CA VAL A 17 23.67 -11.08 -5.73
C VAL A 17 23.67 -12.51 -5.19
N THR A 18 23.21 -12.71 -3.96
CA THR A 18 23.10 -14.03 -3.31
C THR A 18 21.75 -14.72 -3.53
N GLU A 19 20.86 -14.13 -4.35
CA GLU A 19 19.47 -14.62 -4.59
C GLU A 19 18.58 -14.65 -3.36
N ILE A 20 19.06 -14.33 -2.17
CA ILE A 20 18.28 -14.30 -0.92
C ILE A 20 17.05 -13.39 -1.07
N TYR A 21 17.19 -12.29 -1.80
CA TYR A 21 16.09 -11.36 -2.03
C TYR A 21 14.91 -12.00 -2.78
N ASP A 22 15.15 -12.92 -3.69
CA ASP A 22 14.11 -13.61 -4.44
C ASP A 22 13.31 -14.56 -3.54
N TYR A 23 13.97 -15.26 -2.61
CA TYR A 23 13.27 -16.03 -1.58
C TYR A 23 12.44 -15.14 -0.65
N LEU A 24 12.97 -13.99 -0.24
CA LEU A 24 12.24 -13.02 0.58
C LEU A 24 10.98 -12.50 -0.13
N ARG A 25 11.05 -12.20 -1.43
CA ARG A 25 9.90 -11.77 -2.22
C ARG A 25 8.78 -12.82 -2.22
N VAL A 26 9.13 -14.09 -2.37
CA VAL A 26 8.17 -15.21 -2.31
C VAL A 26 7.59 -15.33 -0.90
N LEU A 27 8.43 -15.27 0.13
CA LEU A 27 8.01 -15.34 1.52
C LEU A 27 7.00 -14.23 1.85
N TYR A 28 7.35 -12.97 1.57
CA TYR A 28 6.47 -11.82 1.82
C TYR A 28 5.17 -11.88 1.02
N ALA A 29 5.19 -12.44 -0.19
CA ALA A 29 3.98 -12.65 -0.98
C ALA A 29 3.07 -13.74 -0.41
N ARG A 30 3.62 -14.74 0.30
CA ARG A 30 2.85 -15.89 0.81
C ARG A 30 2.33 -15.68 2.23
N ILE A 31 3.14 -15.13 3.12
CA ILE A 31 2.78 -15.00 4.54
C ILE A 31 2.76 -13.55 5.04
N GLY A 32 3.09 -12.59 4.17
CA GLY A 32 3.08 -11.19 4.53
C GLY A 32 1.68 -10.69 4.87
N ARG A 33 1.56 -9.97 5.97
CA ARG A 33 0.31 -9.34 6.42
C ARG A 33 0.29 -7.89 5.96
N PRO A 34 -0.64 -7.49 5.07
CA PRO A 34 -0.73 -6.11 4.62
C PRO A 34 -1.28 -5.22 5.72
N HIS A 35 -0.73 -4.02 5.80
CA HIS A 35 -1.18 -2.94 6.67
C HIS A 35 -1.48 -1.72 5.81
N CYS A 36 -2.38 -0.89 6.24
CA CYS A 36 -2.65 0.37 5.55
C CYS A 36 -1.43 1.30 5.66
N TYR A 37 -0.88 1.72 4.54
CA TYR A 37 0.27 2.65 4.54
C TYR A 37 -0.08 4.06 5.02
N ASN A 38 -1.39 4.41 5.16
CA ASN A 38 -1.82 5.70 5.68
C ASN A 38 -2.07 5.67 7.20
N CYS A 39 -2.74 4.64 7.73
CA CYS A 39 -3.14 4.58 9.15
C CYS A 39 -2.48 3.43 9.93
N GLY A 40 -1.68 2.58 9.28
CA GLY A 40 -0.96 1.47 9.92
C GLY A 40 -1.83 0.27 10.33
N LYS A 41 -3.16 0.33 10.20
CA LYS A 41 -4.05 -0.76 10.59
C LYS A 41 -3.88 -2.00 9.69
N PRO A 42 -3.98 -3.22 10.23
CA PRO A 42 -3.93 -4.43 9.42
C PRO A 42 -5.10 -4.47 8.43
N ILE A 43 -4.82 -4.97 7.24
CA ILE A 43 -5.81 -5.16 6.18
C ILE A 43 -6.07 -6.66 6.05
N THR A 44 -7.34 -7.04 6.16
CA THR A 44 -7.79 -8.42 5.97
C THR A 44 -8.91 -8.43 4.96
N SER A 45 -8.95 -9.46 4.12
CA SER A 45 -10.14 -9.78 3.31
C SER A 45 -10.89 -10.93 3.97
N GLN A 46 -12.21 -10.89 3.88
CA GLN A 46 -13.09 -11.90 4.47
C GLN A 46 -14.09 -12.34 3.41
N THR A 47 -14.27 -13.65 3.27
CA THR A 47 -15.33 -14.19 2.40
C THR A 47 -16.70 -13.92 3.02
N VAL A 48 -17.75 -13.90 2.20
CA VAL A 48 -19.14 -13.80 2.67
C VAL A 48 -19.44 -14.84 3.76
N THR A 49 -19.00 -16.07 3.58
CA THR A 49 -19.16 -17.15 4.58
C THR A 49 -18.53 -16.79 5.92
N GLN A 50 -17.28 -16.29 5.91
CA GLN A 50 -16.60 -15.86 7.14
C GLN A 50 -17.29 -14.68 7.83
N ILE A 51 -17.89 -13.77 7.06
CA ILE A 51 -18.65 -12.65 7.61
C ILE A 51 -19.95 -13.19 8.25
N VAL A 52 -20.65 -14.11 7.57
CA VAL A 52 -21.85 -14.79 8.11
C VAL A 52 -21.53 -15.45 9.44
N ASP A 53 -20.45 -16.28 9.49
CA ASP A 53 -20.06 -16.99 10.70
C ASP A 53 -19.79 -16.03 11.89
N GLN A 54 -19.11 -14.90 11.62
CA GLN A 54 -18.83 -13.91 12.64
C GLN A 54 -20.09 -13.17 13.12
N VAL A 55 -21.04 -12.90 12.23
CA VAL A 55 -22.32 -12.28 12.63
C VAL A 55 -23.20 -13.26 13.41
N LEU A 56 -23.21 -14.53 13.04
CA LEU A 56 -23.95 -15.56 13.75
C LEU A 56 -23.34 -15.92 15.13
N ALA A 57 -22.07 -15.59 15.36
CA ALA A 57 -21.44 -15.72 16.68
C ALA A 57 -21.95 -14.66 17.68
N LEU A 58 -22.71 -13.63 17.24
CA LEU A 58 -23.37 -12.70 18.12
C LEU A 58 -24.51 -13.41 18.89
N PRO A 59 -24.90 -12.88 20.08
CA PRO A 59 -26.00 -13.46 20.86
C PRO A 59 -27.30 -13.58 20.04
N ALA A 60 -28.00 -14.70 20.18
CA ALA A 60 -29.32 -14.88 19.54
C ALA A 60 -30.29 -13.76 20.00
N GLY A 61 -31.10 -13.28 19.08
CA GLY A 61 -32.02 -12.14 19.32
C GLY A 61 -31.37 -10.76 19.06
N THR A 62 -30.08 -10.67 18.84
CA THR A 62 -29.40 -9.40 18.52
C THR A 62 -29.98 -8.80 17.23
N ARG A 63 -30.40 -7.54 17.29
CA ARG A 63 -30.84 -6.77 16.10
C ARG A 63 -29.65 -6.21 15.38
N ILE A 64 -29.62 -6.41 14.08
CA ILE A 64 -28.55 -5.93 13.21
C ILE A 64 -29.11 -5.19 11.99
N GLN A 65 -28.32 -4.27 11.45
CA GLN A 65 -28.60 -3.63 10.16
C GLN A 65 -27.41 -3.89 9.23
N VAL A 66 -27.70 -4.39 8.03
CA VAL A 66 -26.70 -4.56 6.97
C VAL A 66 -26.63 -3.26 6.18
N LEU A 67 -25.49 -2.59 6.24
CA LEU A 67 -25.27 -1.28 5.63
C LEU A 67 -24.20 -1.36 4.53
N ALA A 68 -24.48 -0.71 3.39
CA ALA A 68 -23.53 -0.56 2.28
C ALA A 68 -22.92 0.86 2.28
N PRO A 69 -21.66 1.08 2.67
CA PRO A 69 -21.04 2.40 2.75
C PRO A 69 -20.62 2.92 1.35
N VAL A 70 -21.58 3.51 0.63
CA VAL A 70 -21.38 4.01 -0.75
C VAL A 70 -20.56 5.31 -0.81
N VAL A 71 -20.56 6.11 0.25
CA VAL A 71 -19.72 7.32 0.40
C VAL A 71 -19.03 7.30 1.76
N ARG A 72 -17.71 7.46 1.78
CA ARG A 72 -16.92 7.42 3.01
C ARG A 72 -16.06 8.68 3.14
N GLY A 73 -16.48 9.60 4.02
CA GLY A 73 -15.71 10.79 4.39
C GLY A 73 -15.33 11.71 3.21
N ARG A 74 -16.15 11.80 2.16
CA ARG A 74 -15.90 12.62 0.98
C ARG A 74 -16.82 13.84 0.94
N LYS A 75 -16.32 14.95 0.39
CA LYS A 75 -17.11 16.16 0.16
C LYS A 75 -18.04 15.97 -1.04
N GLY A 76 -19.24 16.54 -0.98
CA GLY A 76 -20.21 16.51 -2.09
C GLY A 76 -21.66 16.59 -1.62
N GLU A 77 -22.58 16.88 -2.54
CA GLU A 77 -24.03 16.93 -2.29
C GLU A 77 -24.73 15.58 -2.46
N TYR A 78 -24.18 14.68 -3.27
CA TYR A 78 -24.61 13.29 -3.50
C TYR A 78 -26.08 13.08 -3.91
N ARG A 79 -26.74 14.09 -4.46
CA ARG A 79 -28.15 14.02 -4.90
C ARG A 79 -28.42 12.87 -5.86
N GLN A 80 -27.49 12.63 -6.81
CA GLN A 80 -27.63 11.55 -7.80
C GLN A 80 -27.58 10.16 -7.14
N ILE A 81 -26.78 9.98 -6.10
CA ILE A 81 -26.71 8.72 -5.36
C ILE A 81 -28.04 8.42 -4.69
N PHE A 82 -28.67 9.40 -4.03
CA PHE A 82 -29.98 9.19 -3.39
C PHE A 82 -31.07 8.85 -4.42
N ILE A 83 -31.07 9.52 -5.58
CA ILE A 83 -32.01 9.23 -6.68
C ILE A 83 -31.80 7.81 -7.21
N GLN A 84 -30.53 7.38 -7.39
CA GLN A 84 -30.21 6.05 -7.87
C GLN A 84 -30.63 4.97 -6.86
N MET A 85 -30.29 5.13 -5.59
CA MET A 85 -30.66 4.18 -4.53
C MET A 85 -32.18 4.01 -4.42
N ARG A 86 -32.95 5.11 -4.56
CA ARG A 86 -34.42 5.05 -4.60
C ARG A 86 -34.91 4.26 -5.82
N LYS A 87 -34.33 4.46 -7.00
CA LYS A 87 -34.68 3.71 -8.22
C LYS A 87 -34.37 2.22 -8.08
N GLU A 88 -33.34 1.86 -7.34
CA GLU A 88 -32.96 0.47 -7.05
C GLU A 88 -33.82 -0.18 -5.95
N GLY A 89 -34.78 0.59 -5.39
CA GLY A 89 -35.76 0.08 -4.42
C GLY A 89 -35.34 0.18 -2.96
N PHE A 90 -34.24 0.86 -2.65
CA PHE A 90 -33.86 1.10 -1.26
C PHE A 90 -34.73 2.21 -0.64
N VAL A 91 -35.08 2.05 0.63
CA VAL A 91 -35.99 2.94 1.35
C VAL A 91 -35.22 3.87 2.29
N ARG A 92 -34.10 3.44 2.85
CA ARG A 92 -33.39 4.16 3.91
C ARG A 92 -31.89 4.22 3.69
N VAL A 93 -31.33 5.33 4.16
CA VAL A 93 -29.88 5.55 4.23
C VAL A 93 -29.49 6.03 5.63
N ARG A 94 -28.27 5.74 6.05
CA ARG A 94 -27.64 6.36 7.21
C ARG A 94 -26.68 7.44 6.70
N VAL A 95 -26.93 8.69 7.03
CA VAL A 95 -26.10 9.83 6.63
C VAL A 95 -25.44 10.40 7.87
N ASN A 96 -24.12 10.38 7.91
CA ASN A 96 -23.34 10.87 9.05
C ASN A 96 -23.82 10.28 10.40
N GLY A 97 -24.09 8.97 10.41
CA GLY A 97 -24.59 8.24 11.58
C GLY A 97 -26.10 8.35 11.85
N LYS A 98 -26.84 9.20 11.12
CA LYS A 98 -28.28 9.39 11.31
C LYS A 98 -29.08 8.70 10.22
N LEU A 99 -30.08 7.88 10.60
CA LEU A 99 -31.02 7.28 9.63
C LEU A 99 -31.91 8.36 9.01
N ARG A 100 -32.08 8.26 7.68
CA ARG A 100 -32.94 9.12 6.86
C ARG A 100 -33.74 8.24 5.92
N ASP A 101 -34.95 8.67 5.63
CA ASP A 101 -35.79 8.05 4.60
C ASP A 101 -35.41 8.64 3.24
N LEU A 102 -35.29 7.79 2.20
CA LEU A 102 -34.97 8.24 0.85
C LEU A 102 -36.12 8.97 0.16
N ASP A 103 -37.36 8.88 0.68
CA ASP A 103 -38.51 9.63 0.18
C ASP A 103 -38.49 11.09 0.63
N GLU A 104 -37.76 11.38 1.71
CA GLU A 104 -37.54 12.75 2.17
C GLU A 104 -36.42 13.43 1.41
N PRO A 105 -36.47 14.77 1.20
CA PRO A 105 -35.37 15.51 0.59
C PRO A 105 -34.16 15.51 1.55
N ILE A 106 -33.02 14.97 1.06
CA ILE A 106 -31.76 14.95 1.80
C ILE A 106 -30.82 15.98 1.18
N GLU A 107 -30.63 17.09 1.89
CA GLU A 107 -29.71 18.15 1.47
C GLU A 107 -28.39 18.04 2.25
N LEU A 108 -27.26 18.04 1.53
CA LEU A 108 -25.92 17.96 2.09
C LEU A 108 -25.07 19.13 1.63
N ASP A 109 -24.24 19.64 2.53
CA ASP A 109 -23.30 20.72 2.26
C ASP A 109 -22.13 20.19 1.40
N LYS A 110 -21.96 20.71 0.20
CA LYS A 110 -20.91 20.30 -0.74
C LYS A 110 -19.48 20.45 -0.19
N ASN A 111 -19.29 21.32 0.79
CA ASN A 111 -17.96 21.62 1.34
C ASN A 111 -17.61 20.73 2.55
N LYS A 112 -18.60 20.02 3.12
CA LYS A 112 -18.40 19.12 4.26
C LYS A 112 -18.17 17.69 3.80
N LYS A 113 -17.41 16.93 4.59
CA LYS A 113 -17.24 15.49 4.40
C LYS A 113 -18.48 14.76 4.89
N HIS A 114 -18.98 13.84 4.08
CA HIS A 114 -20.12 13.01 4.41
C HIS A 114 -19.80 11.53 4.30
N THR A 115 -20.45 10.74 5.14
CA THR A 115 -20.51 9.28 5.06
C THR A 115 -21.95 8.89 4.82
N ILE A 116 -22.19 8.13 3.74
CA ILE A 116 -23.52 7.69 3.32
C ILE A 116 -23.50 6.17 3.21
N GLU A 117 -24.42 5.52 3.91
CA GLU A 117 -24.55 4.08 3.96
C GLU A 117 -25.99 3.70 3.64
N VAL A 118 -26.16 2.84 2.64
CA VAL A 118 -27.50 2.33 2.26
C VAL A 118 -27.89 1.23 3.24
N VAL A 119 -29.08 1.29 3.80
CA VAL A 119 -29.64 0.21 4.62
C VAL A 119 -30.18 -0.88 3.68
N VAL A 120 -29.41 -1.97 3.56
CA VAL A 120 -29.76 -3.08 2.68
C VAL A 120 -30.80 -3.98 3.33
N ASP A 121 -30.60 -4.34 4.61
CA ASP A 121 -31.54 -5.17 5.37
C ASP A 121 -31.47 -4.89 6.86
N ARG A 122 -32.55 -5.26 7.59
CA ARG A 122 -32.64 -5.23 9.04
C ARG A 122 -33.05 -6.60 9.53
N LEU A 123 -32.20 -7.24 10.29
CA LEU A 123 -32.27 -8.64 10.63
C LEU A 123 -32.19 -8.84 12.15
N VAL A 124 -32.59 -10.00 12.60
CA VAL A 124 -32.40 -10.46 13.98
C VAL A 124 -31.60 -11.76 13.90
N VAL A 125 -30.58 -11.90 14.72
CA VAL A 125 -29.75 -13.11 14.75
C VAL A 125 -30.57 -14.29 15.27
N THR A 126 -30.84 -15.22 14.35
CA THR A 126 -31.63 -16.46 14.59
C THR A 126 -30.94 -17.62 13.88
N PRO A 127 -31.22 -18.89 14.26
CA PRO A 127 -30.59 -20.06 13.63
C PRO A 127 -30.89 -20.23 12.13
N ASP A 128 -32.00 -19.68 11.64
CA ASP A 128 -32.44 -19.75 10.24
C ASP A 128 -31.99 -18.55 9.39
N LEU A 129 -31.23 -17.61 9.99
CA LEU A 129 -30.75 -16.40 9.33
C LEU A 129 -29.69 -16.60 8.22
N PRO A 130 -28.82 -17.63 8.18
CA PRO A 130 -27.61 -17.67 7.36
C PRO A 130 -27.83 -17.33 5.90
N ARG A 131 -28.86 -17.90 5.26
CA ARG A 131 -29.11 -17.69 3.83
C ARG A 131 -29.50 -16.22 3.54
N ARG A 132 -30.44 -15.68 4.26
CA ARG A 132 -30.91 -14.30 4.08
C ARG A 132 -29.80 -13.31 4.39
N LEU A 133 -28.96 -13.56 5.41
CA LEU A 133 -27.83 -12.75 5.73
C LEU A 133 -26.79 -12.76 4.58
N ALA A 134 -26.49 -13.93 4.01
CA ALA A 134 -25.58 -14.04 2.88
C ALA A 134 -26.05 -13.21 1.67
N ASP A 135 -27.33 -13.34 1.28
CA ASP A 135 -27.93 -12.57 0.18
C ASP A 135 -27.86 -11.06 0.43
N SER A 136 -28.10 -10.62 1.66
CA SER A 136 -28.02 -9.22 2.06
C SER A 136 -26.58 -8.70 2.06
N LEU A 137 -25.61 -9.53 2.49
CA LEU A 137 -24.18 -9.22 2.46
C LEU A 137 -23.67 -9.09 1.02
N GLU A 138 -24.00 -10.02 0.13
CA GLU A 138 -23.62 -9.94 -1.29
C GLU A 138 -24.14 -8.67 -1.95
N THR A 139 -25.39 -8.30 -1.67
CA THR A 139 -26.00 -7.05 -2.14
C THR A 139 -25.22 -5.83 -1.63
N ALA A 140 -24.92 -5.79 -0.32
CA ALA A 140 -24.20 -4.69 0.28
C ALA A 140 -22.76 -4.57 -0.25
N LEU A 141 -22.05 -5.69 -0.39
CA LEU A 141 -20.68 -5.75 -0.91
C LEU A 141 -20.62 -5.28 -2.37
N LYS A 142 -21.62 -5.67 -3.19
CA LYS A 142 -21.72 -5.21 -4.58
C LYS A 142 -21.95 -3.72 -4.70
N LEU A 143 -22.82 -3.13 -3.83
CA LEU A 143 -23.13 -1.70 -3.81
C LEU A 143 -21.95 -0.85 -3.34
N ALA A 144 -21.20 -1.32 -2.36
CA ALA A 144 -20.15 -0.54 -1.69
C ALA A 144 -18.73 -1.03 -2.00
N ASP A 145 -18.52 -1.57 -3.22
CA ASP A 145 -17.22 -1.94 -3.75
C ASP A 145 -16.44 -2.91 -2.84
N GLY A 146 -17.14 -3.92 -2.30
CA GLY A 146 -16.58 -5.00 -1.48
C GLY A 146 -16.47 -4.65 0.01
N ILE A 147 -17.20 -3.65 0.50
CA ILE A 147 -17.24 -3.29 1.92
C ILE A 147 -18.68 -3.35 2.43
N VAL A 148 -18.86 -3.89 3.63
CA VAL A 148 -20.13 -3.92 4.33
C VAL A 148 -19.96 -3.55 5.80
N THR A 149 -20.93 -2.87 6.36
CA THR A 149 -20.99 -2.53 7.79
C THR A 149 -22.20 -3.21 8.42
N ILE A 150 -21.98 -3.98 9.48
CA ILE A 150 -23.03 -4.52 10.34
C ILE A 150 -23.17 -3.58 11.53
N ASN A 151 -24.25 -2.84 11.57
CA ASN A 151 -24.58 -1.95 12.68
C ASN A 151 -25.37 -2.73 13.72
N LEU A 152 -24.99 -2.59 14.98
CA LEU A 152 -25.71 -3.09 16.15
C LEU A 152 -26.37 -1.88 16.85
N PRO A 153 -27.64 -1.57 16.59
CA PRO A 153 -28.26 -0.35 17.08
C PRO A 153 -28.32 -0.28 18.61
N GLU A 154 -28.54 -1.42 19.28
CA GLU A 154 -28.67 -1.49 20.75
C GLU A 154 -27.31 -1.31 21.47
N ALA A 155 -26.20 -1.70 20.81
CA ALA A 155 -24.84 -1.56 21.34
C ALA A 155 -24.13 -0.29 20.82
N GLU A 156 -24.79 0.51 19.97
CA GLU A 156 -24.19 1.65 19.25
C GLU A 156 -22.84 1.33 18.60
N LYS A 157 -22.73 0.11 18.08
CA LYS A 157 -21.46 -0.42 17.53
C LYS A 157 -21.60 -0.79 16.07
N ASP A 158 -20.56 -0.48 15.29
CA ASP A 158 -20.40 -0.91 13.91
C ASP A 158 -19.30 -1.95 13.81
N LEU A 159 -19.60 -3.05 13.08
CA LEU A 159 -18.62 -4.04 12.65
C LEU A 159 -18.48 -3.90 11.14
N THR A 160 -17.31 -3.49 10.67
CA THR A 160 -17.06 -3.32 9.24
C THR A 160 -16.18 -4.43 8.71
N PHE A 161 -16.59 -5.00 7.58
CA PHE A 161 -15.95 -6.11 6.90
C PHE A 161 -15.59 -5.71 5.47
N SER A 162 -14.56 -6.33 4.91
CA SER A 162 -14.18 -6.13 3.52
C SER A 162 -13.92 -7.48 2.85
N GLU A 163 -14.56 -7.70 1.71
CA GLU A 163 -14.26 -8.82 0.83
C GLU A 163 -12.96 -8.61 0.05
N ARG A 164 -12.58 -7.37 -0.18
CA ARG A 164 -11.33 -6.99 -0.85
C ARG A 164 -10.25 -6.68 0.16
N MET A 165 -9.00 -6.85 -0.24
CA MET A 165 -7.84 -6.36 0.52
C MET A 165 -7.82 -4.83 0.51
N ALA A 166 -8.64 -4.20 1.36
CA ALA A 166 -8.77 -2.76 1.43
C ALA A 166 -8.82 -2.27 2.89
N CYS A 167 -8.25 -1.10 3.13
CA CYS A 167 -8.39 -0.42 4.41
C CYS A 167 -9.80 0.16 4.53
N ILE A 168 -10.52 -0.27 5.54
CA ILE A 168 -11.90 0.15 5.81
C ILE A 168 -12.01 1.66 6.06
N GLU A 169 -11.02 2.26 6.73
CA GLU A 169 -11.04 3.69 7.08
C GLU A 169 -10.50 4.60 5.97
N CYS A 170 -9.38 4.22 5.37
CA CYS A 170 -8.69 5.06 4.38
C CYS A 170 -9.14 4.80 2.95
N GLY A 171 -9.85 3.70 2.68
CA GLY A 171 -10.25 3.29 1.33
C GLY A 171 -9.09 2.84 0.43
N VAL A 172 -7.91 2.62 1.01
CA VAL A 172 -6.74 2.13 0.29
C VAL A 172 -6.96 0.67 -0.05
N SER A 173 -6.92 0.33 -1.34
CA SER A 173 -7.01 -1.05 -1.83
C SER A 173 -5.63 -1.58 -2.16
N TYR A 174 -5.40 -2.85 -1.85
CA TYR A 174 -4.21 -3.57 -2.27
C TYR A 174 -4.51 -4.38 -3.53
N PRO A 175 -3.65 -4.30 -4.56
CA PRO A 175 -3.70 -5.27 -5.65
C PRO A 175 -3.32 -6.65 -5.11
N GLU A 176 -3.45 -7.66 -5.94
CA GLU A 176 -2.99 -9.02 -5.62
C GLU A 176 -1.54 -9.00 -5.11
N ILE A 177 -1.33 -9.55 -3.90
CA ILE A 177 -0.01 -9.63 -3.30
C ILE A 177 0.77 -10.74 -3.99
N SER A 178 1.65 -10.37 -4.90
CA SER A 178 2.51 -11.29 -5.67
C SER A 178 3.98 -10.93 -5.50
N PRO A 179 4.95 -11.83 -5.76
CA PRO A 179 6.37 -11.52 -5.65
C PRO A 179 6.84 -10.31 -6.48
N ARG A 180 6.09 -9.92 -7.52
CA ARG A 180 6.41 -8.77 -8.40
C ARG A 180 6.34 -7.44 -7.66
N ILE A 181 5.43 -7.28 -6.70
CA ILE A 181 5.28 -6.02 -5.96
C ILE A 181 6.46 -5.74 -5.01
N PHE A 182 7.26 -6.75 -4.71
CA PHE A 182 8.48 -6.61 -3.91
C PHE A 182 9.75 -6.45 -4.77
N SER A 183 9.62 -6.33 -6.09
CA SER A 183 10.77 -6.12 -6.98
C SER A 183 10.95 -4.63 -7.28
N PHE A 184 12.06 -4.06 -6.86
CA PHE A 184 12.42 -2.68 -7.20
C PHE A 184 12.92 -2.51 -8.64
N ASN A 185 13.09 -3.62 -9.39
CA ASN A 185 13.37 -3.63 -10.83
C ASN A 185 12.11 -3.76 -11.69
N ASN A 186 10.92 -3.88 -11.06
CA ASN A 186 9.65 -4.03 -11.74
C ASN A 186 8.77 -2.80 -11.45
N PRO A 187 8.10 -2.19 -12.43
CA PRO A 187 7.24 -1.03 -12.24
C PRO A 187 6.13 -1.24 -11.21
N HIS A 188 5.68 -2.49 -11.00
CA HIS A 188 4.67 -2.82 -9.99
C HIS A 188 5.18 -2.70 -8.55
N GLY A 189 6.48 -2.84 -8.32
CA GLY A 189 7.09 -2.78 -6.99
C GLY A 189 8.01 -1.58 -6.78
N ALA A 190 8.63 -1.07 -7.84
CA ALA A 190 9.56 0.06 -7.79
C ALA A 190 8.89 1.33 -7.26
N CYS A 191 9.57 2.05 -6.40
CA CYS A 191 9.14 3.39 -5.99
C CYS A 191 9.03 4.31 -7.21
N PRO A 192 7.87 4.92 -7.49
CA PRO A 192 7.68 5.73 -8.70
C PRO A 192 8.49 7.04 -8.68
N ALA A 193 8.91 7.49 -7.50
CA ALA A 193 9.67 8.75 -7.36
C ALA A 193 11.16 8.59 -7.71
N CYS A 194 11.71 7.38 -7.65
CA CYS A 194 13.13 7.10 -7.93
C CYS A 194 13.34 5.88 -8.84
N ASP A 195 12.29 5.34 -9.46
CA ASP A 195 12.33 4.16 -10.33
C ASP A 195 13.10 2.96 -9.72
N GLY A 196 12.94 2.77 -8.41
CA GLY A 196 13.60 1.68 -7.68
C GLY A 196 15.08 1.91 -7.37
N LEU A 197 15.64 3.08 -7.60
CA LEU A 197 17.03 3.42 -7.27
C LEU A 197 17.24 3.62 -5.76
N GLY A 198 16.23 4.08 -5.04
CA GLY A 198 16.30 4.39 -3.61
C GLY A 198 16.94 5.74 -3.30
N THR A 199 17.49 6.38 -4.31
CA THR A 199 18.15 7.68 -4.20
C THR A 199 17.60 8.64 -5.22
N LYS A 200 17.67 9.92 -4.92
CA LYS A 200 17.53 11.02 -5.87
C LYS A 200 18.82 11.77 -5.97
N VAL A 201 19.11 12.17 -7.16
CA VAL A 201 20.22 13.04 -7.45
C VAL A 201 19.70 14.48 -7.37
N ASP A 202 20.00 15.16 -6.29
CA ASP A 202 19.82 16.60 -6.18
C ASP A 202 21.11 17.26 -6.73
N GLY A 203 21.06 17.62 -7.97
CA GLY A 203 22.13 18.37 -8.60
C GLY A 203 21.54 19.54 -9.36
N PRO A 204 22.34 20.55 -9.67
CA PRO A 204 21.88 21.80 -10.29
C PRO A 204 21.41 21.66 -11.74
N MET A 205 20.87 20.49 -12.12
CA MET A 205 20.32 20.27 -13.47
C MET A 205 19.04 21.09 -13.75
N THR A 206 18.35 21.59 -12.72
CA THR A 206 17.14 22.43 -12.89
C THR A 206 17.29 23.88 -12.44
N GLY A 207 18.45 24.25 -11.89
CA GLY A 207 18.74 25.60 -11.41
C GLY A 207 20.23 25.78 -11.19
N LEU A 208 21.04 25.54 -12.23
CA LEU A 208 22.45 25.90 -12.18
C LEU A 208 22.55 27.39 -11.88
N ASP A 209 22.90 27.71 -10.63
CA ASP A 209 23.43 29.01 -10.30
C ASP A 209 24.51 29.34 -11.34
N SER A 210 24.43 30.52 -11.91
CA SER A 210 25.35 31.01 -12.94
C SER A 210 26.81 30.78 -12.59
N SER A 211 27.14 30.81 -11.28
CA SER A 211 28.46 30.54 -10.72
C SER A 211 28.99 29.12 -10.97
N LEU A 212 28.11 28.09 -10.91
CA LEU A 212 28.52 26.70 -11.15
C LEU A 212 28.63 26.36 -12.66
N ARG A 213 27.84 27.06 -13.50
CA ARG A 213 28.07 27.02 -14.96
C ARG A 213 29.41 27.63 -15.33
N GLN A 214 29.75 28.75 -14.75
CA GLN A 214 31.00 29.44 -14.96
C GLN A 214 32.23 28.65 -14.51
N LEU A 215 32.13 27.94 -13.34
CA LEU A 215 33.15 27.02 -12.87
C LEU A 215 33.32 25.79 -13.81
N GLY A 216 32.22 25.23 -14.35
CA GLY A 216 32.29 24.14 -15.32
C GLY A 216 32.92 24.57 -16.64
N GLU A 217 32.62 25.78 -17.12
CA GLU A 217 33.24 26.36 -18.33
C GLU A 217 34.70 26.78 -18.09
N GLU A 218 35.01 27.26 -16.88
CA GLU A 218 36.35 27.72 -16.53
C GLU A 218 37.38 26.58 -16.30
N PHE A 219 36.93 25.47 -15.65
CA PHE A 219 37.77 24.31 -15.36
C PHE A 219 37.86 23.28 -16.49
N PHE A 220 36.79 23.11 -17.27
CA PHE A 220 36.72 22.08 -18.31
C PHE A 220 36.42 22.61 -19.72
N GLY A 221 36.16 23.91 -19.86
CA GLY A 221 35.79 24.55 -21.13
C GLY A 221 34.56 23.93 -21.79
N ALA A 222 33.63 23.37 -20.98
CA ALA A 222 32.60 22.52 -21.51
C ALA A 222 31.30 22.52 -20.65
N SER A 223 30.16 22.57 -21.32
CA SER A 223 28.86 22.34 -20.69
C SER A 223 28.68 20.87 -20.25
N LEU A 224 27.82 20.59 -19.26
CA LEU A 224 27.52 19.21 -18.79
C LEU A 224 27.19 18.22 -19.92
N GLY A 225 26.54 18.66 -20.99
CA GLY A 225 26.25 17.82 -22.17
C GLY A 225 27.49 17.51 -23.00
N SER A 226 28.54 18.33 -22.91
CA SER A 226 29.82 18.07 -23.54
C SER A 226 30.74 17.22 -22.66
N LEU A 227 30.58 17.26 -21.32
CA LEU A 227 31.24 16.34 -20.37
C LEU A 227 30.81 14.90 -20.57
N ASP A 228 29.50 14.64 -20.78
CA ASP A 228 28.97 13.30 -21.07
C ASP A 228 29.51 12.73 -22.38
N ARG A 229 29.59 13.56 -23.42
CA ARG A 229 30.26 13.18 -24.69
C ARG A 229 31.74 12.88 -24.48
N ARG A 230 32.46 13.76 -23.79
CA ARG A 230 33.88 13.62 -23.52
C ARG A 230 34.21 12.38 -22.67
N TYR A 231 33.31 12.03 -21.71
CA TYR A 231 33.39 10.81 -20.92
C TYR A 231 33.22 9.55 -21.79
N LYS A 232 32.27 9.57 -22.72
CA LYS A 232 32.00 8.46 -23.64
C LYS A 232 33.12 8.26 -24.68
N ASP A 233 33.67 9.36 -25.15
CA ASP A 233 34.66 9.35 -26.27
C ASP A 233 36.10 9.19 -25.79
N THR A 234 36.39 9.41 -24.49
CA THR A 234 37.77 9.28 -24.00
C THR A 234 38.17 7.85 -23.71
N GLN A 235 39.35 7.47 -24.19
CA GLN A 235 40.00 6.20 -23.85
C GLN A 235 40.92 6.33 -22.63
N SER A 236 41.21 7.55 -22.14
CA SER A 236 42.06 7.80 -20.99
C SER A 236 41.35 7.54 -19.69
N SER A 237 41.81 6.58 -18.89
CA SER A 237 41.31 6.26 -17.56
C SER A 237 41.42 7.44 -16.60
N ARG A 238 42.49 8.22 -16.70
CA ARG A 238 42.74 9.42 -15.87
C ARG A 238 41.70 10.53 -16.12
N VAL A 239 41.38 10.80 -17.38
CA VAL A 239 40.38 11.80 -17.75
C VAL A 239 38.97 11.38 -17.30
N ARG A 240 38.64 10.08 -17.34
CA ARG A 240 37.39 9.55 -16.81
C ARG A 240 37.28 9.74 -15.29
N GLU A 241 38.33 9.42 -14.57
CA GLU A 241 38.41 9.57 -13.11
C GLU A 241 38.28 11.04 -12.68
N GLU A 242 38.91 11.96 -13.41
CA GLU A 242 38.79 13.41 -13.17
C GLU A 242 37.34 13.90 -13.40
N ILE A 243 36.67 13.45 -14.47
CA ILE A 243 35.27 13.76 -14.76
C ILE A 243 34.35 13.14 -13.70
N GLU A 244 34.56 11.87 -13.33
CA GLU A 244 33.78 11.18 -12.27
C GLU A 244 33.90 11.95 -10.93
N THR A 245 35.12 12.29 -10.54
CA THR A 245 35.36 13.06 -9.28
C THR A 245 34.71 14.44 -9.31
N TYR A 246 34.69 15.11 -10.44
CA TYR A 246 34.05 16.40 -10.61
C TYR A 246 32.52 16.27 -10.54
N VAL A 247 31.94 15.30 -11.24
CA VAL A 247 30.49 15.01 -11.19
C VAL A 247 30.07 14.63 -9.77
N GLU A 248 30.85 13.80 -9.07
CA GLU A 248 30.56 13.39 -7.69
C GLU A 248 30.53 14.61 -6.71
N ARG A 249 31.37 15.61 -6.95
CA ARG A 249 31.36 16.87 -6.14
C ARG A 249 30.15 17.77 -6.42
N LEU A 250 29.63 17.72 -7.65
CA LEU A 250 28.48 18.54 -8.06
C LEU A 250 27.13 17.89 -7.72
N VAL A 251 27.14 16.59 -7.51
CA VAL A 251 25.92 15.79 -7.36
C VAL A 251 25.80 15.31 -5.91
N SER A 252 24.85 15.85 -5.18
CA SER A 252 24.48 15.28 -3.88
C SER A 252 23.49 14.16 -4.08
N ILE A 253 23.91 12.92 -3.79
CA ILE A 253 23.03 11.76 -3.79
C ILE A 253 22.33 11.70 -2.42
N ARG A 254 21.04 11.91 -2.41
CA ARG A 254 20.22 11.82 -1.18
C ARG A 254 19.29 10.63 -1.25
N PRO A 255 18.93 10.03 -0.10
CA PRO A 255 17.85 9.05 -0.07
C PRO A 255 16.58 9.63 -0.69
N CYS A 256 15.86 8.83 -1.47
CA CYS A 256 14.59 9.24 -2.06
C CYS A 256 13.60 9.60 -0.95
N PRO A 257 12.98 10.79 -0.94
CA PRO A 257 12.09 11.22 0.13
C PRO A 257 10.79 10.40 0.22
N GLU A 258 10.38 9.73 -0.87
CA GLU A 258 9.17 8.92 -0.88
C GLU A 258 9.38 7.52 -0.29
N CYS A 259 10.52 6.89 -0.52
CA CYS A 259 10.80 5.53 -0.06
C CYS A 259 11.94 5.46 0.96
N GLU A 260 12.56 6.57 1.33
CA GLU A 260 13.64 6.66 2.32
C GLU A 260 14.77 5.64 2.09
N GLY A 261 15.11 5.43 0.81
CA GLY A 261 16.10 4.45 0.39
C GLY A 261 15.60 3.00 0.26
N ALA A 262 14.34 2.72 0.58
CA ALA A 262 13.78 1.37 0.53
C ALA A 262 13.50 0.86 -0.90
N ARG A 263 13.55 1.71 -1.93
CA ARG A 263 13.41 1.38 -3.37
C ARG A 263 12.01 0.91 -3.80
N LEU A 264 11.13 0.59 -2.87
CA LEU A 264 9.82 0.02 -3.11
C LEU A 264 8.70 1.04 -2.91
N ARG A 265 7.53 0.73 -3.46
CA ARG A 265 6.29 1.47 -3.22
C ARG A 265 5.84 1.34 -1.77
N LYS A 266 5.09 2.34 -1.27
CA LYS A 266 4.54 2.34 0.11
C LYS A 266 3.64 1.12 0.36
N GLU A 267 2.88 0.67 -0.64
CA GLU A 267 2.04 -0.52 -0.56
C GLU A 267 2.88 -1.76 -0.24
N SER A 268 4.00 -1.95 -0.94
CA SER A 268 4.90 -3.07 -0.71
C SER A 268 5.59 -2.99 0.66
N LEU A 269 5.96 -1.78 1.09
CA LEU A 269 6.59 -1.52 2.38
C LEU A 269 5.62 -1.66 3.56
N ALA A 270 4.32 -1.59 3.31
CA ALA A 270 3.32 -1.78 4.36
C ALA A 270 2.94 -3.26 4.57
N ILE A 271 3.53 -4.19 3.81
CA ILE A 271 3.38 -5.64 4.04
C ILE A 271 4.48 -6.11 4.99
N ARG A 272 4.08 -6.77 6.06
CA ARG A 272 4.98 -7.17 7.16
C ARG A 272 4.95 -8.67 7.42
N VAL A 273 6.11 -9.22 7.75
CA VAL A 273 6.30 -10.57 8.28
C VAL A 273 6.98 -10.44 9.64
N GLY A 274 6.41 -10.99 10.69
CA GLY A 274 6.95 -10.84 12.05
C GLY A 274 7.15 -9.38 12.49
N GLY A 275 6.31 -8.46 12.01
CA GLY A 275 6.40 -7.03 12.31
C GLY A 275 7.35 -6.23 11.42
N LEU A 276 8.22 -6.86 10.61
CA LEU A 276 9.17 -6.19 9.71
C LEU A 276 8.68 -6.18 8.27
N ASN A 277 8.92 -5.09 7.55
CA ASN A 277 8.80 -5.08 6.10
C ASN A 277 10.09 -5.61 5.44
N ILE A 278 10.02 -5.90 4.12
CA ILE A 278 11.14 -6.51 3.39
C ILE A 278 12.38 -5.61 3.38
N ALA A 279 12.24 -4.29 3.33
CA ALA A 279 13.37 -3.36 3.35
C ALA A 279 14.01 -3.27 4.73
N GLU A 280 13.23 -3.29 5.80
CA GLU A 280 13.72 -3.35 7.19
C GLU A 280 14.50 -4.65 7.44
N LEU A 281 13.99 -5.78 6.92
CA LEU A 281 14.66 -7.07 7.06
C LEU A 281 15.98 -7.12 6.28
N THR A 282 16.02 -6.61 5.05
CA THR A 282 17.24 -6.61 4.22
C THR A 282 18.32 -5.63 4.69
N ARG A 283 18.00 -4.71 5.60
CA ARG A 283 18.98 -3.84 6.27
C ARG A 283 19.68 -4.51 7.46
N LYS A 284 19.14 -5.63 7.93
CA LYS A 284 19.75 -6.37 9.05
C LYS A 284 21.03 -7.11 8.61
N SER A 285 21.91 -7.36 9.56
CA SER A 285 23.02 -8.28 9.33
C SER A 285 22.50 -9.70 9.04
N VAL A 286 23.29 -10.53 8.36
CA VAL A 286 22.92 -11.94 8.10
C VAL A 286 22.64 -12.68 9.41
N LYS A 287 23.43 -12.41 10.47
CA LYS A 287 23.25 -12.98 11.80
C LYS A 287 21.90 -12.59 12.42
N ASP A 288 21.53 -11.30 12.34
CA ASP A 288 20.28 -10.81 12.90
C ASP A 288 19.06 -11.29 12.10
N ALA A 289 19.20 -11.41 10.78
CA ALA A 289 18.18 -11.98 9.93
C ALA A 289 17.95 -13.47 10.24
N ALA A 290 19.02 -14.25 10.45
CA ALA A 290 18.92 -15.65 10.87
C ALA A 290 18.23 -15.79 12.23
N ALA A 291 18.58 -14.96 13.21
CA ALA A 291 17.92 -14.95 14.52
C ALA A 291 16.44 -14.58 14.41
N PHE A 292 16.10 -13.62 13.54
CA PHE A 292 14.71 -13.24 13.28
C PHE A 292 13.89 -14.42 12.71
N PHE A 293 14.41 -15.17 11.74
CA PHE A 293 13.72 -16.33 11.19
C PHE A 293 13.59 -17.48 12.19
N ALA A 294 14.61 -17.71 13.02
CA ALA A 294 14.53 -18.71 14.08
C ALA A 294 13.40 -18.38 15.09
N ALA A 295 13.28 -17.12 15.50
CA ALA A 295 12.21 -16.67 16.38
C ALA A 295 10.83 -16.77 15.71
N LEU A 296 10.74 -16.44 14.40
CA LEU A 296 9.50 -16.54 13.64
C LEU A 296 9.02 -18.00 13.54
N SER A 297 9.92 -18.95 13.31
CA SER A 297 9.62 -20.38 13.24
C SER A 297 9.14 -20.92 14.59
N ALA A 298 9.71 -20.46 15.70
CA ALA A 298 9.32 -20.86 17.05
C ALA A 298 7.92 -20.35 17.44
N SER A 299 7.49 -19.23 16.88
CA SER A 299 6.18 -18.60 17.16
C SER A 299 5.04 -19.10 16.26
N ALA A 300 5.33 -19.94 15.26
CA ALA A 300 4.32 -20.49 14.37
C ALA A 300 3.49 -21.56 15.11
N PRO A 301 2.14 -21.49 15.14
CA PRO A 301 1.30 -22.54 15.72
C PRO A 301 1.47 -23.82 14.88
N GLY A 302 2.14 -24.81 15.43
CA GLY A 302 2.40 -26.10 14.78
C GLY A 302 3.85 -26.26 14.32
N GLY A 303 4.82 -26.04 15.23
CA GLY A 303 6.24 -26.27 15.00
C GLY A 303 6.57 -27.73 14.65
N ALA A 304 6.25 -28.14 13.42
CA ALA A 304 6.83 -29.32 12.78
C ALA A 304 8.08 -28.85 12.04
N ALA A 305 9.20 -29.37 12.45
CA ALA A 305 10.51 -29.13 11.91
C ALA A 305 10.49 -29.19 10.37
N LEU A 306 10.83 -28.08 9.74
CA LEU A 306 11.39 -28.11 8.41
C LEU A 306 12.87 -28.43 8.57
N GLY A 307 13.19 -29.72 8.54
CA GLY A 307 14.53 -30.24 8.40
C GLY A 307 15.10 -29.98 7.00
#